data_7164e6da6a883dbf541c043e5037d1bc
#
_entry.id   7164e6da6a883dbf541c043e5037d1bc
#
_cell.length_a   1.000
_cell.length_b   1.000
_cell.length_c   1.000
_cell.angle_alpha   90.00
_cell.angle_beta   90.00
_cell.angle_gamma   90.00
#
_symmetry.space_group_name_H-M   'P 1'
#
loop_
_entity.id
_entity.type
_entity.pdbx_description
1 polymer ?
#
loop_
_entity_poly.entity_id
_entity_poly.type
_entity_poly.pdbx_seq_one_letter_code
_entity_poly.pdbx_strand_id
1 'polypeptide(L)'
;FNPRYAFGSQRDKDRHYNTPRAWDIQRFLNPEVEQDPRSFFLPWCQKPYRKITIEDVKYVLSSHYQDSVYDPYGSEGDAHSRRTFRTIGINRTSQTAILQLRPNRPQETTGIQWLCYGSMPFNTAVPFFTQVDTTPDYFANTTEKVTTDSFYWTNRIIAGLADAHYSH
;
A
#
# COMPACT_ATOMS: atom_id res chain seq x y z
N PHE A 1 -21.75 -15.36 -6.49
CA PHE A 1 -20.86 -15.81 -5.41
C PHE A 1 -19.95 -14.66 -4.97
N ASN A 2 -19.94 -14.36 -3.68
CA ASN A 2 -19.06 -13.33 -3.09
C ASN A 2 -18.04 -14.01 -2.15
N PRO A 3 -16.76 -14.14 -2.55
CA PRO A 3 -15.73 -14.79 -1.75
C PRO A 3 -15.49 -14.10 -0.40
N ARG A 4 -15.58 -12.77 -0.33
CA ARG A 4 -15.45 -12.04 0.93
C ARG A 4 -16.51 -12.47 1.95
N TYR A 5 -17.74 -12.65 1.47
CA TYR A 5 -18.82 -13.10 2.32
C TYR A 5 -18.67 -14.58 2.72
N ALA A 6 -18.29 -15.43 1.76
CA ALA A 6 -18.19 -16.86 1.99
C ALA A 6 -17.01 -17.27 2.87
N PHE A 7 -15.86 -16.59 2.73
CA PHE A 7 -14.60 -16.96 3.40
C PHE A 7 -14.12 -15.93 4.42
N GLY A 8 -14.73 -14.74 4.46
CA GLY A 8 -14.42 -13.71 5.44
C GLY A 8 -14.95 -14.07 6.83
N SER A 9 -14.30 -13.56 7.88
CA SER A 9 -14.73 -13.82 9.26
C SER A 9 -16.03 -13.11 9.64
N GLN A 10 -16.39 -12.03 8.96
CA GLN A 10 -17.56 -11.18 9.18
C GLN A 10 -17.73 -10.73 10.65
N ARG A 11 -16.63 -10.66 11.37
CA ARG A 11 -16.63 -10.17 12.74
C ARG A 11 -16.69 -8.65 12.75
N ASP A 12 -17.22 -8.08 13.81
CA ASP A 12 -17.36 -6.62 13.92
C ASP A 12 -16.02 -5.88 13.76
N LYS A 13 -14.92 -6.45 14.23
CA LYS A 13 -13.59 -5.88 14.03
C LYS A 13 -13.17 -5.77 12.55
N ASP A 14 -13.76 -6.55 11.63
CA ASP A 14 -13.47 -6.43 10.20
C ASP A 14 -13.95 -5.08 9.63
N ARG A 15 -14.91 -4.42 10.29
CA ARG A 15 -15.38 -3.07 9.97
C ARG A 15 -14.34 -1.98 10.28
N HIS A 16 -13.26 -2.33 10.99
CA HIS A 16 -12.14 -1.44 11.30
C HIS A 16 -10.86 -1.82 10.53
N TYR A 17 -10.67 -3.11 10.25
CA TYR A 17 -9.42 -3.62 9.70
C TYR A 17 -9.49 -3.97 8.21
N ASN A 18 -10.52 -4.65 7.76
CA ASN A 18 -10.54 -5.24 6.42
C ASN A 18 -11.46 -4.49 5.47
N THR A 19 -12.69 -4.23 5.89
CA THR A 19 -13.73 -3.60 5.07
C THR A 19 -13.36 -2.18 4.62
N PRO A 20 -12.86 -1.30 5.51
CA PRO A 20 -12.45 0.05 5.11
C PRO A 20 -11.33 0.07 4.08
N ARG A 21 -10.38 -0.86 4.14
CA ARG A 21 -9.31 -0.96 3.15
C ARG A 21 -9.83 -1.33 1.76
N ALA A 22 -10.78 -2.27 1.69
CA ALA A 22 -11.42 -2.62 0.43
C ALA A 22 -12.24 -1.45 -0.13
N TRP A 23 -12.96 -0.72 0.74
CA TRP A 23 -13.67 0.50 0.39
C TRP A 23 -12.72 1.56 -0.17
N ASP A 24 -11.60 1.81 0.48
CA ASP A 24 -10.64 2.83 0.09
C ASP A 24 -10.04 2.58 -1.31
N ILE A 25 -9.67 1.33 -1.59
CA ILE A 25 -9.23 0.92 -2.93
C ILE A 25 -10.33 1.15 -3.97
N GLN A 26 -11.57 0.78 -3.63
CA GLN A 26 -12.68 0.88 -4.56
C GLN A 26 -13.09 2.33 -4.82
N ARG A 27 -13.12 3.20 -3.81
CA ARG A 27 -13.41 4.63 -4.01
C ARG A 27 -12.34 5.33 -4.85
N PHE A 28 -11.07 4.97 -4.68
CA PHE A 28 -9.98 5.52 -5.50
C PHE A 28 -10.11 5.11 -6.98
N LEU A 29 -10.46 3.86 -7.23
CA LEU A 29 -10.57 3.33 -8.59
C LEU A 29 -11.94 3.59 -9.24
N ASN A 30 -12.94 3.97 -8.48
CA ASN A 30 -14.31 4.25 -8.92
C ASN A 30 -14.94 5.38 -8.08
N PRO A 31 -14.47 6.63 -8.23
CA PRO A 31 -14.85 7.73 -7.36
C PRO A 31 -16.34 8.10 -7.43
N GLU A 32 -17.03 7.74 -8.51
CA GLU A 32 -18.47 8.02 -8.70
C GLU A 32 -19.38 7.03 -7.94
N VAL A 33 -18.80 5.97 -7.35
CA VAL A 33 -19.58 4.94 -6.66
C VAL A 33 -19.53 5.18 -5.16
N GLU A 34 -20.64 5.64 -4.61
CA GLU A 34 -20.77 5.79 -3.16
C GLU A 34 -20.87 4.43 -2.48
N GLN A 35 -20.12 4.25 -1.42
CA GLN A 35 -20.07 3.02 -0.63
C GLN A 35 -19.86 3.34 0.85
N ASP A 36 -20.46 2.53 1.72
CA ASP A 36 -20.19 2.59 3.17
C ASP A 36 -18.88 1.85 3.50
N PRO A 37 -17.88 2.52 4.09
CA PRO A 37 -16.59 1.90 4.47
C PRO A 37 -16.74 0.72 5.45
N ARG A 38 -17.86 0.60 6.13
CA ARG A 38 -18.13 -0.45 7.12
C ARG A 38 -19.00 -1.58 6.59
N SER A 39 -19.45 -1.51 5.34
CA SER A 39 -20.35 -2.50 4.74
C SER A 39 -19.66 -3.82 4.45
N PHE A 40 -20.19 -4.93 4.93
CA PHE A 40 -19.77 -6.26 4.52
C PHE A 40 -20.18 -6.62 3.07
N PHE A 41 -21.07 -5.84 2.49
CA PHE A 41 -21.61 -6.06 1.14
C PHE A 41 -20.84 -5.31 0.04
N LEU A 42 -19.67 -4.75 0.36
CA LEU A 42 -18.79 -4.22 -0.69
C LEU A 42 -18.52 -5.30 -1.74
N PRO A 43 -18.55 -4.97 -3.05
CA PRO A 43 -18.22 -5.93 -4.09
C PRO A 43 -16.80 -6.47 -3.87
N TRP A 44 -16.62 -7.79 -4.06
CA TRP A 44 -15.30 -8.39 -3.98
C TRP A 44 -14.43 -8.09 -5.19
N CYS A 45 -15.07 -7.74 -6.31
CA CYS A 45 -14.45 -7.39 -7.57
C CYS A 45 -15.28 -6.29 -8.23
N GLN A 46 -14.60 -5.25 -8.68
CA GLN A 46 -15.23 -4.13 -9.39
C GLN A 46 -14.33 -3.71 -10.54
N LYS A 47 -14.92 -3.49 -11.71
CA LYS A 47 -14.17 -2.97 -12.85
C LYS A 47 -13.82 -1.50 -12.58
N PRO A 48 -12.54 -1.11 -12.65
CA PRO A 48 -12.16 0.29 -12.49
C PRO A 48 -12.66 1.14 -13.66
N TYR A 49 -12.95 2.41 -13.41
CA TYR A 49 -13.43 3.32 -14.46
C TYR A 49 -12.36 3.63 -15.52
N ARG A 50 -11.08 3.43 -15.21
CA ARG A 50 -9.94 3.59 -16.12
C ARG A 50 -8.94 2.46 -15.98
N LYS A 51 -7.99 2.38 -16.91
CA LYS A 51 -6.86 1.44 -16.79
C LYS A 51 -6.02 1.77 -15.56
N ILE A 52 -5.69 0.75 -14.79
CA ILE A 52 -4.83 0.86 -13.60
C ILE A 52 -3.37 0.89 -14.05
N THR A 53 -2.62 1.87 -13.56
CA THR A 53 -1.18 2.01 -13.76
C THR A 53 -0.41 1.45 -12.56
N ILE A 54 0.92 1.32 -12.70
CA ILE A 54 1.76 0.94 -11.57
C ILE A 54 1.74 2.01 -10.46
N GLU A 55 1.61 3.28 -10.83
CA GLU A 55 1.52 4.38 -9.87
C GLU A 55 0.22 4.32 -9.07
N ASP A 56 -0.89 3.93 -9.69
CA ASP A 56 -2.14 3.69 -8.97
C ASP A 56 -2.00 2.57 -7.92
N VAL A 57 -1.31 1.49 -8.28
CA VAL A 57 -1.06 0.38 -7.34
C VAL A 57 -0.17 0.83 -6.18
N LYS A 58 0.88 1.59 -6.46
CA LYS A 58 1.73 2.18 -5.42
C LYS A 58 0.93 3.10 -4.50
N TYR A 59 0.11 3.99 -5.06
CA TYR A 59 -0.76 4.90 -4.30
C TYR A 59 -1.69 4.13 -3.36
N VAL A 60 -2.41 3.15 -3.91
CA VAL A 60 -3.35 2.32 -3.14
C VAL A 60 -2.67 1.56 -2.00
N LEU A 61 -1.48 0.98 -2.26
CA LEU A 61 -0.72 0.23 -1.24
C LEU A 61 -0.09 1.15 -0.17
N SER A 62 0.08 2.43 -0.48
CA SER A 62 0.54 3.46 0.46
C SER A 62 -0.59 4.22 1.14
N SER A 63 -1.85 3.94 0.78
CA SER A 63 -2.98 4.71 1.26
C SER A 63 -3.11 4.70 2.77
N HIS A 64 -3.32 5.88 3.31
CA HIS A 64 -3.69 6.14 4.71
C HIS A 64 -5.03 6.88 4.82
N TYR A 65 -5.93 6.70 3.83
CA TYR A 65 -7.24 7.35 3.70
C TYR A 65 -7.14 8.86 3.42
N GLN A 66 -6.14 9.27 2.63
CA GLN A 66 -5.96 10.66 2.20
C GLN A 66 -7.29 11.24 1.71
N ASP A 67 -7.45 12.54 1.90
CA ASP A 67 -8.66 13.28 1.51
C ASP A 67 -9.94 12.73 2.17
N SER A 68 -9.83 12.30 3.43
CA SER A 68 -10.97 11.87 4.23
C SER A 68 -10.77 12.17 5.72
N VAL A 69 -11.88 12.19 6.46
CA VAL A 69 -11.88 12.34 7.92
C VAL A 69 -11.19 11.18 8.66
N TYR A 70 -10.85 10.11 7.96
CA TYR A 70 -10.20 8.91 8.52
C TYR A 70 -8.68 8.91 8.38
N ASP A 71 -8.11 9.94 7.73
CA ASP A 71 -6.67 10.06 7.54
C ASP A 71 -5.96 10.35 8.87
N PRO A 72 -5.12 9.43 9.40
CA PRO A 72 -4.40 9.66 10.65
C PRO A 72 -3.38 10.80 10.59
N TYR A 73 -2.93 11.16 9.39
CA TYR A 73 -1.97 12.23 9.12
C TYR A 73 -2.64 13.53 8.66
N GLY A 74 -3.93 13.48 8.33
CA GLY A 74 -4.68 14.60 7.78
C GLY A 74 -5.12 15.60 8.84
N SER A 75 -5.58 16.76 8.36
CA SER A 75 -6.18 17.82 9.19
C SER A 75 -7.71 17.69 9.30
N GLU A 76 -8.33 16.90 8.45
CA GLU A 76 -9.77 16.67 8.46
C GLU A 76 -10.18 15.70 9.59
N GLY A 77 -11.44 15.83 10.01
CA GLY A 77 -11.95 15.00 11.10
C GLY A 77 -11.38 15.34 12.47
N ASP A 78 -11.73 14.54 13.45
CA ASP A 78 -11.28 14.65 14.84
C ASP A 78 -10.35 13.49 15.24
N ALA A 79 -9.89 13.49 16.48
CA ALA A 79 -9.00 12.45 16.99
C ALA A 79 -9.66 11.05 17.02
N HIS A 80 -10.99 10.97 17.03
CA HIS A 80 -11.71 9.72 17.00
C HIS A 80 -11.82 9.18 15.57
N SER A 81 -12.30 10.01 14.61
CA SER A 81 -12.45 9.61 13.21
C SER A 81 -11.12 9.18 12.59
N ARG A 82 -10.04 9.92 12.84
CA ARG A 82 -8.68 9.60 12.36
C ARG A 82 -8.09 8.28 12.90
N ARG A 83 -8.68 7.72 13.96
CA ARG A 83 -8.28 6.42 14.54
C ARG A 83 -9.29 5.31 14.30
N THR A 84 -10.38 5.62 13.59
CA THR A 84 -11.49 4.67 13.40
C THR A 84 -11.05 3.47 12.57
N PHE A 85 -10.25 3.68 11.54
CA PHE A 85 -9.87 2.62 10.61
C PHE A 85 -8.36 2.39 10.57
N ARG A 86 -7.99 1.14 10.37
CA ARG A 86 -6.59 0.78 10.12
C ARG A 86 -6.24 0.98 8.66
N THR A 87 -5.26 1.81 8.38
CA THR A 87 -4.81 2.15 7.03
C THR A 87 -4.23 0.94 6.27
N ILE A 88 -4.11 1.05 4.94
CA ILE A 88 -3.39 0.08 4.09
C ILE A 88 -1.89 0.28 4.30
N GLY A 89 -1.38 1.49 4.02
CA GLY A 89 -0.01 1.89 4.32
C GLY A 89 0.12 2.17 5.82
N ILE A 90 0.83 1.32 6.53
CA ILE A 90 1.10 1.49 7.97
C ILE A 90 2.59 1.43 8.25
N ASN A 91 3.03 2.10 9.32
CA ASN A 91 4.42 2.16 9.75
C ASN A 91 5.04 0.79 10.09
N ARG A 92 4.21 -0.22 10.38
CA ARG A 92 4.64 -1.59 10.69
C ARG A 92 4.82 -2.49 9.46
N THR A 93 4.55 -2.00 8.26
CA THR A 93 4.79 -2.77 7.04
C THR A 93 6.27 -3.06 6.92
N SER A 94 6.63 -4.32 6.84
CA SER A 94 8.03 -4.74 6.70
C SER A 94 8.52 -4.61 5.27
N GLN A 95 7.67 -5.03 4.34
CA GLN A 95 7.96 -5.08 2.91
C GLN A 95 6.67 -4.99 2.11
N THR A 96 6.74 -4.31 0.97
CA THR A 96 5.71 -4.33 -0.07
C THR A 96 6.36 -4.73 -1.38
N ALA A 97 5.73 -5.66 -2.09
CA ALA A 97 6.15 -6.08 -3.42
C ALA A 97 4.98 -5.96 -4.41
N ILE A 98 5.27 -5.42 -5.60
CA ILE A 98 4.33 -5.35 -6.71
C ILE A 98 4.94 -6.11 -7.88
N LEU A 99 4.23 -7.09 -8.41
CA LEU A 99 4.65 -7.86 -9.57
C LEU A 99 3.96 -7.32 -10.82
N GLN A 100 4.75 -6.87 -11.78
CA GLN A 100 4.26 -6.32 -13.04
C GLN A 100 4.69 -7.20 -14.21
N LEU A 101 3.72 -7.62 -15.03
CA LEU A 101 3.95 -8.29 -16.30
C LEU A 101 3.65 -7.33 -17.46
N ARG A 102 4.57 -7.24 -18.42
CA ARG A 102 4.48 -6.36 -19.58
C ARG A 102 4.60 -7.19 -20.87
N PRO A 103 3.52 -7.82 -21.34
CA PRO A 103 3.55 -8.83 -22.42
C PRO A 103 4.09 -8.31 -23.77
N ASN A 104 4.05 -6.98 -23.97
CA ASN A 104 4.50 -6.34 -25.21
C ASN A 104 5.96 -5.82 -25.13
N ARG A 105 6.76 -6.38 -24.23
CA ARG A 105 8.18 -6.04 -24.06
C ARG A 105 9.06 -7.26 -24.34
N PRO A 106 10.36 -7.05 -24.66
CA PRO A 106 11.31 -8.15 -24.75
C PRO A 106 11.28 -9.02 -23.50
N GLN A 107 11.59 -10.31 -23.65
CA GLN A 107 11.52 -11.29 -22.57
C GLN A 107 12.31 -10.85 -21.34
N GLU A 108 13.49 -10.26 -21.53
CA GLU A 108 14.42 -9.81 -20.49
C GLU A 108 13.82 -8.68 -19.64
N THR A 109 12.85 -7.95 -20.16
CA THR A 109 12.20 -6.82 -19.51
C THR A 109 10.72 -6.99 -19.27
N THR A 110 10.16 -8.18 -19.54
CA THR A 110 8.72 -8.46 -19.42
C THR A 110 8.27 -8.40 -17.95
N GLY A 111 9.04 -9.03 -17.06
CA GLY A 111 8.72 -9.08 -15.63
C GLY A 111 9.48 -8.03 -14.83
N ILE A 112 8.77 -7.31 -13.97
CA ILE A 112 9.37 -6.41 -12.99
C ILE A 112 8.78 -6.72 -11.62
N GLN A 113 9.65 -6.83 -10.62
CA GLN A 113 9.30 -6.78 -9.21
C GLN A 113 9.63 -5.39 -8.68
N TRP A 114 8.62 -4.67 -8.23
CA TRP A 114 8.81 -3.42 -7.49
C TRP A 114 8.88 -3.76 -6.01
N LEU A 115 9.93 -3.32 -5.34
CA LEU A 115 10.19 -3.63 -3.95
C LEU A 115 10.34 -2.36 -3.12
N CYS A 116 9.65 -2.31 -1.98
CA CYS A 116 9.75 -1.26 -0.99
C CYS A 116 9.91 -1.89 0.39
N TYR A 117 10.84 -1.40 1.19
CA TYR A 117 10.99 -1.77 2.59
C TYR A 117 10.45 -0.68 3.51
N GLY A 118 9.88 -1.10 4.64
CA GLY A 118 9.30 -0.20 5.62
C GLY A 118 7.93 0.34 5.21
N SER A 119 7.55 1.48 5.76
CA SER A 119 6.26 2.11 5.52
C SER A 119 6.16 2.64 4.09
N MET A 120 5.26 2.08 3.29
CA MET A 120 5.06 2.47 1.90
C MET A 120 4.68 3.95 1.70
N PRO A 121 3.90 4.61 2.60
CA PRO A 121 3.57 6.02 2.46
C PRO A 121 4.78 6.96 2.36
N PHE A 122 5.91 6.57 2.93
CA PHE A 122 7.09 7.42 3.05
C PHE A 122 8.30 6.94 2.24
N ASN A 123 8.17 5.83 1.51
CA ASN A 123 9.29 5.19 0.85
C ASN A 123 9.06 4.97 -0.64
N THR A 124 10.17 4.78 -1.34
CA THR A 124 10.18 4.54 -2.78
C THR A 124 10.19 3.05 -3.09
N ALA A 125 9.36 2.63 -4.04
CA ALA A 125 9.43 1.31 -4.61
C ALA A 125 10.47 1.27 -5.74
N VAL A 126 11.44 0.37 -5.63
CA VAL A 126 12.53 0.20 -6.59
C VAL A 126 12.23 -0.97 -7.53
N PRO A 127 12.39 -0.79 -8.86
CA PRO A 127 12.15 -1.86 -9.83
C PRO A 127 13.35 -2.79 -9.95
N PHE A 128 13.08 -4.10 -9.97
CA PHE A 128 14.02 -5.16 -10.31
C PHE A 128 13.45 -5.97 -11.47
N PHE A 129 14.22 -6.17 -12.52
CA PHE A 129 13.86 -7.11 -13.57
C PHE A 129 14.01 -8.54 -13.06
N THR A 130 13.09 -9.43 -13.44
CA THR A 130 13.08 -10.82 -12.93
C THR A 130 14.21 -11.70 -13.48
N GLN A 131 14.96 -11.22 -14.47
CA GLN A 131 16.04 -11.94 -15.14
C GLN A 131 17.42 -11.34 -14.85
N VAL A 132 17.58 -10.64 -13.73
CA VAL A 132 18.90 -10.16 -13.31
C VAL A 132 19.64 -11.25 -12.53
N ASP A 133 20.91 -11.43 -12.81
CA ASP A 133 21.77 -12.40 -12.12
C ASP A 133 22.26 -11.85 -10.78
N THR A 134 22.43 -10.54 -10.68
CA THR A 134 22.92 -9.87 -9.48
C THR A 134 22.23 -8.54 -9.25
N THR A 135 22.26 -8.06 -8.02
CA THR A 135 21.85 -6.70 -7.65
C THR A 135 23.02 -5.95 -7.06
N PRO A 136 23.05 -4.60 -7.17
CA PRO A 136 24.08 -3.80 -6.49
C PRO A 136 24.09 -4.08 -4.98
N ASP A 137 25.28 -4.01 -4.38
CA ASP A 137 25.50 -4.29 -2.94
C ASP A 137 24.58 -3.49 -2.03
N TYR A 138 24.28 -2.25 -2.39
CA TYR A 138 23.32 -1.40 -1.67
C TYR A 138 21.94 -2.06 -1.46
N PHE A 139 21.48 -2.87 -2.41
CA PHE A 139 20.20 -3.59 -2.32
C PHE A 139 20.36 -5.00 -1.75
N ALA A 140 21.50 -5.63 -1.95
CA ALA A 140 21.74 -7.02 -1.58
C ALA A 140 22.20 -7.16 -0.11
N ASN A 141 23.02 -6.22 0.36
CA ASN A 141 23.71 -6.34 1.63
C ASN A 141 22.93 -5.65 2.76
N THR A 142 22.17 -6.43 3.50
CA THR A 142 21.53 -5.99 4.74
C THR A 142 22.16 -6.73 5.92
N THR A 143 22.69 -5.98 6.87
CA THR A 143 23.26 -6.50 8.11
C THR A 143 22.40 -6.10 9.31
N GLU A 144 22.72 -6.57 10.49
CA GLU A 144 22.10 -6.16 11.75
C GLU A 144 22.43 -4.71 12.15
N LYS A 145 23.49 -4.14 11.58
CA LYS A 145 23.93 -2.78 11.86
C LYS A 145 23.12 -1.77 11.06
N VAL A 146 22.50 -0.82 11.75
CA VAL A 146 21.80 0.32 11.12
C VAL A 146 22.79 1.22 10.40
N THR A 147 22.56 1.47 9.12
CA THR A 147 23.45 2.28 8.26
C THR A 147 22.68 2.86 7.09
N THR A 148 23.18 3.95 6.51
CA THR A 148 22.67 4.50 5.24
C THR A 148 23.27 3.81 4.00
N ASP A 149 24.17 2.86 4.18
CA ASP A 149 24.80 2.11 3.09
C ASP A 149 23.99 0.88 2.65
N SER A 150 22.76 0.75 3.16
CA SER A 150 21.84 -0.32 2.84
C SER A 150 20.46 0.23 2.51
N PHE A 151 19.89 -0.22 1.40
CA PHE A 151 18.52 0.15 0.97
C PHE A 151 17.48 -0.14 2.05
N TYR A 152 17.56 -1.30 2.68
CA TYR A 152 16.65 -1.67 3.78
C TYR A 152 16.68 -0.64 4.92
N TRP A 153 17.89 -0.36 5.45
CA TRP A 153 18.02 0.55 6.59
C TRP A 153 17.72 1.99 6.23
N THR A 154 18.12 2.45 5.05
CA THR A 154 17.77 3.80 4.57
C THR A 154 16.26 4.00 4.53
N ASN A 155 15.52 3.04 3.97
CA ASN A 155 14.06 3.12 3.95
C ASN A 155 13.46 3.10 5.38
N ARG A 156 14.01 2.29 6.28
CA ARG A 156 13.54 2.24 7.69
C ARG A 156 13.79 3.56 8.42
N ILE A 157 14.94 4.20 8.18
CA ILE A 157 15.28 5.49 8.76
C ILE A 157 14.35 6.58 8.20
N ILE A 158 14.16 6.64 6.89
CA ILE A 158 13.28 7.61 6.24
C ILE A 158 11.85 7.47 6.78
N ALA A 159 11.32 6.25 6.83
CA ALA A 159 9.98 6.00 7.34
C ALA A 159 9.82 6.44 8.81
N GLY A 160 10.82 6.15 9.64
CA GLY A 160 10.80 6.56 11.05
C GLY A 160 10.86 8.07 11.24
N LEU A 161 11.69 8.76 10.46
CA LEU A 161 11.80 10.22 10.50
C LEU A 161 10.51 10.88 9.99
N ALA A 162 9.96 10.40 8.87
CA ALA A 162 8.73 10.95 8.31
C ALA A 162 7.53 10.75 9.24
N ASP A 163 7.40 9.56 9.85
CA ASP A 163 6.31 9.29 10.80
C ASP A 163 6.41 10.18 12.06
N ALA A 164 7.64 10.44 12.53
CA ALA A 164 7.89 11.30 13.70
C ALA A 164 7.66 12.80 13.43
N HIS A 165 7.78 13.26 12.19
CA HIS A 165 7.78 14.67 11.81
C HIS A 165 6.70 15.00 10.76
N TYR A 166 5.68 14.19 10.61
CA TYR A 166 4.68 14.37 9.55
C TYR A 166 3.92 15.70 9.63
N SER A 167 3.75 16.24 10.82
CA SER A 167 3.05 17.52 11.05
C SER A 167 3.91 18.77 10.84
N HIS A 168 5.16 18.60 10.45
CA HIS A 168 6.14 19.65 10.20
C HIS A 168 6.65 19.58 8.75
#